data_a2b6ac011f78f52f26cfa5734c6d7cd9
#
_entry.id   a2b6ac011f78f52f26cfa5734c6d7cd9
#
_cell.length_a   1.000
_cell.length_b   1.000
_cell.length_c   1.000
_cell.angle_alpha   90.00
_cell.angle_beta   90.00
_cell.angle_gamma   90.00
#
_symmetry.space_group_name_H-M   'P 1'
#
loop_
_entity.id
_entity.type
_entity.pdbx_description
1 polymer ?
#
loop_
_entity_poly.entity_id
_entity_poly.type
_entity_poly.pdbx_seq_one_letter_code
_entity_poly.pdbx_strand_id
1 'polypeptide(L)'
;MPRYNKPPSLPGIPEAHSYGDAWRISCWMLRGFIHGSTRGPFGSRVVSSVLTVLHLVLFIPTTVIVWGMILRRSARYYMSPERNAVLAIVAKRGAWHIADHVAAEPGHHQGEALRERLIVPLTIAADRAGVEIRTVAANQKLAKQYVAEVPGLVDVGPGMPRGRKLQRPPAQDARTNLQ
;
A
#
# COMPACT_ATOMS: atom_id res chain seq x y z
N MET A 1 18.97 18.89 0.98
CA MET A 1 17.98 18.07 0.25
C MET A 1 17.45 17.01 1.21
N PRO A 2 16.16 16.86 1.45
CA PRO A 2 15.65 15.80 2.31
C PRO A 2 16.05 14.46 1.70
N ARG A 3 16.82 13.67 2.43
CA ARG A 3 17.15 12.29 2.05
C ARG A 3 15.84 11.50 2.04
N TYR A 4 15.36 11.14 0.86
CA TYR A 4 14.30 10.15 0.73
C TYR A 4 14.88 8.81 1.16
N ASN A 5 14.68 8.42 2.41
CA ASN A 5 15.04 7.08 2.86
C ASN A 5 14.14 6.10 2.10
N LYS A 6 14.71 5.50 1.04
CA LYS A 6 14.01 4.49 0.24
C LYS A 6 13.52 3.35 1.16
N PRO A 7 12.30 2.83 0.97
CA PRO A 7 11.88 1.62 1.67
C PRO A 7 12.88 0.49 1.43
N PRO A 8 13.22 -0.31 2.45
CA PRO A 8 14.27 -1.33 2.35
C PRO A 8 13.84 -2.51 1.46
N SER A 9 14.80 -3.25 0.93
CA SER A 9 14.55 -4.62 0.49
C SER A 9 14.37 -5.49 1.72
N LEU A 10 13.32 -6.31 1.74
CA LEU A 10 13.02 -7.17 2.88
C LEU A 10 13.36 -8.62 2.52
N PRO A 11 14.22 -9.30 3.30
CA PRO A 11 14.60 -10.68 3.02
C PRO A 11 13.38 -11.60 2.94
N GLY A 12 13.34 -12.46 1.93
CA GLY A 12 12.25 -13.43 1.74
C GLY A 12 10.95 -12.84 1.19
N ILE A 13 10.90 -11.55 0.88
CA ILE A 13 9.73 -10.90 0.29
C ILE A 13 10.07 -10.48 -1.14
N PRO A 14 9.44 -11.07 -2.16
CA PRO A 14 9.67 -10.70 -3.55
C PRO A 14 9.26 -9.25 -3.83
N GLU A 15 9.94 -8.63 -4.78
CA GLU A 15 9.62 -7.29 -5.25
C GLU A 15 9.24 -7.31 -6.73
N ALA A 16 8.34 -6.41 -7.13
CA ALA A 16 8.04 -6.20 -8.54
C ALA A 16 9.15 -5.37 -9.20
N HIS A 17 9.63 -5.81 -10.35
CA HIS A 17 10.70 -5.12 -11.10
C HIS A 17 10.44 -5.08 -12.60
N SER A 18 9.65 -5.99 -13.14
CA SER A 18 9.47 -6.20 -14.56
C SER A 18 8.21 -5.54 -15.12
N TYR A 19 8.19 -5.35 -16.44
CA TYR A 19 6.96 -4.98 -17.15
C TYR A 19 5.86 -6.04 -16.97
N GLY A 20 6.24 -7.34 -16.89
CA GLY A 20 5.29 -8.42 -16.60
C GLY A 20 4.63 -8.30 -15.23
N ASP A 21 5.35 -7.79 -14.22
CA ASP A 21 4.76 -7.48 -12.91
C ASP A 21 3.79 -6.30 -12.99
N ALA A 22 4.15 -5.24 -13.74
CA ALA A 22 3.26 -4.11 -13.97
C ALA A 22 1.98 -4.54 -14.69
N TRP A 23 2.08 -5.39 -15.72
CA TRP A 23 0.93 -5.96 -16.42
C TRP A 23 0.02 -6.72 -15.47
N ARG A 24 0.60 -7.60 -14.65
CA ARG A 24 -0.12 -8.38 -13.66
C ARG A 24 -0.87 -7.49 -12.65
N ILE A 25 -0.19 -6.48 -12.11
CA ILE A 25 -0.78 -5.50 -11.18
C ILE A 25 -1.93 -4.76 -11.86
N SER A 26 -1.77 -4.30 -13.10
CA SER A 26 -2.84 -3.64 -13.88
C SER A 26 -4.05 -4.54 -14.09
N CYS A 27 -3.84 -5.83 -14.37
CA CYS A 27 -4.92 -6.80 -14.43
C CYS A 27 -5.66 -6.95 -13.08
N TRP A 28 -4.93 -6.96 -11.97
CA TRP A 28 -5.54 -7.04 -10.63
C TRP A 28 -6.30 -5.77 -10.27
N MET A 29 -5.79 -4.59 -10.62
CA MET A 29 -6.51 -3.33 -10.46
C MET A 29 -7.83 -3.35 -11.21
N LEU A 30 -7.83 -3.81 -12.47
CA LEU A 30 -9.04 -3.97 -13.27
C LEU A 30 -10.06 -4.91 -12.58
N ARG A 31 -9.61 -6.08 -12.10
CA ARG A 31 -10.47 -7.00 -11.35
C ARG A 31 -11.03 -6.36 -10.08
N GLY A 32 -10.23 -5.56 -9.37
CA GLY A 32 -10.67 -4.79 -8.21
C GLY A 32 -11.76 -3.79 -8.54
N PHE A 33 -11.65 -3.06 -9.66
CA PHE A 33 -12.68 -2.13 -10.12
C PHE A 33 -13.97 -2.86 -10.55
N ILE A 34 -13.86 -3.96 -11.29
CA ILE A 34 -15.01 -4.82 -11.65
C ILE A 34 -15.71 -5.33 -10.39
N HIS A 35 -14.96 -5.86 -9.41
CA HIS A 35 -15.52 -6.32 -8.16
C HIS A 35 -16.23 -5.18 -7.40
N GLY A 36 -15.63 -3.99 -7.34
CA GLY A 36 -16.22 -2.81 -6.73
C GLY A 36 -17.47 -2.30 -7.46
N SER A 37 -17.58 -2.50 -8.77
CA SER A 37 -18.76 -2.10 -9.56
C SER A 37 -19.99 -2.96 -9.29
N THR A 38 -19.80 -4.19 -8.84
CA THR A 38 -20.88 -5.14 -8.53
C THR A 38 -21.28 -5.16 -7.06
N ARG A 39 -20.40 -4.67 -6.16
CA ARG A 39 -20.58 -4.75 -4.70
C ARG A 39 -20.41 -3.37 -4.05
N GLY A 40 -21.13 -3.15 -2.94
CA GLY A 40 -21.03 -1.90 -2.17
C GLY A 40 -22.17 -0.90 -2.43
N PRO A 41 -22.13 0.27 -1.77
CA PRO A 41 -23.15 1.32 -1.91
C PRO A 41 -23.17 1.90 -3.33
N PHE A 42 -24.34 2.43 -3.75
CA PHE A 42 -24.58 2.92 -5.12
C PHE A 42 -23.48 3.87 -5.63
N GLY A 43 -23.09 4.87 -4.83
CA GLY A 43 -22.06 5.83 -5.24
C GLY A 43 -20.68 5.18 -5.50
N SER A 44 -20.27 4.17 -4.70
CA SER A 44 -19.01 3.46 -4.95
C SER A 44 -19.09 2.56 -6.18
N ARG A 45 -20.26 1.99 -6.47
CA ARG A 45 -20.47 1.17 -7.68
C ARG A 45 -20.33 2.02 -8.95
N VAL A 46 -20.94 3.22 -8.97
CA VAL A 46 -20.82 4.15 -10.10
C VAL A 46 -19.35 4.52 -10.33
N VAL A 47 -18.64 4.94 -9.29
CA VAL A 47 -17.21 5.28 -9.39
C VAL A 47 -16.39 4.10 -9.89
N SER A 48 -16.60 2.90 -9.34
CA SER A 48 -15.88 1.70 -9.78
C SER A 48 -16.20 1.32 -11.24
N SER A 49 -17.45 1.51 -11.69
CA SER A 49 -17.82 1.27 -13.10
C SER A 49 -17.11 2.24 -14.04
N VAL A 50 -17.07 3.53 -13.70
CA VAL A 50 -16.33 4.53 -14.47
C VAL A 50 -14.85 4.20 -14.54
N LEU A 51 -14.25 3.84 -13.40
CA LEU A 51 -12.85 3.43 -13.34
C LEU A 51 -12.58 2.15 -14.13
N THR A 52 -13.52 1.19 -14.15
CA THR A 52 -13.42 -0.03 -14.98
C THR A 52 -13.34 0.32 -16.47
N VAL A 53 -14.28 1.13 -16.95
CA VAL A 53 -14.30 1.55 -18.36
C VAL A 53 -13.03 2.32 -18.72
N LEU A 54 -12.67 3.31 -17.90
CA LEU A 54 -11.46 4.11 -18.11
C LEU A 54 -10.19 3.23 -18.12
N HIS A 55 -10.10 2.28 -17.19
CA HIS A 55 -8.94 1.37 -17.11
C HIS A 55 -8.90 0.42 -18.31
N LEU A 56 -10.03 -0.07 -18.82
CA LEU A 56 -10.09 -0.89 -20.03
C LEU A 56 -9.60 -0.11 -21.26
N VAL A 57 -10.11 1.11 -21.45
CA VAL A 57 -9.72 1.97 -22.58
C VAL A 57 -8.23 2.36 -22.50
N LEU A 58 -7.75 2.66 -21.30
CA LEU A 58 -6.38 3.11 -21.04
C LEU A 58 -5.47 2.00 -20.48
N PHE A 59 -5.77 0.73 -20.77
CA PHE A 59 -5.06 -0.38 -20.14
C PHE A 59 -3.54 -0.35 -20.39
N ILE A 60 -3.13 -0.14 -21.63
CA ILE A 60 -1.70 -0.04 -21.99
C ILE A 60 -1.03 1.19 -21.37
N PRO A 61 -1.56 2.42 -21.52
CA PRO A 61 -1.03 3.58 -20.80
C PRO A 61 -0.95 3.38 -19.30
N THR A 62 -1.98 2.82 -18.68
CA THR A 62 -1.98 2.54 -17.22
C THR A 62 -0.88 1.56 -16.84
N THR A 63 -0.69 0.49 -17.61
CA THR A 63 0.38 -0.48 -17.38
C THR A 63 1.76 0.17 -17.47
N VAL A 64 1.99 1.04 -18.45
CA VAL A 64 3.25 1.80 -18.57
C VAL A 64 3.45 2.74 -17.38
N ILE A 65 2.40 3.39 -16.90
CA ILE A 65 2.45 4.22 -15.69
C ILE A 65 2.81 3.38 -14.46
N VAL A 66 2.14 2.24 -14.26
CA VAL A 66 2.44 1.32 -13.14
C VAL A 66 3.88 0.85 -13.22
N TRP A 67 4.38 0.48 -14.42
CA TRP A 67 5.78 0.13 -14.60
C TRP A 67 6.72 1.26 -14.24
N GLY A 68 6.45 2.48 -14.69
CA GLY A 68 7.21 3.67 -14.29
C GLY A 68 7.17 3.92 -12.78
N MET A 69 6.07 3.61 -12.09
CA MET A 69 5.95 3.71 -10.64
C MET A 69 6.79 2.64 -9.93
N ILE A 70 6.83 1.40 -10.43
CA ILE A 70 7.67 0.30 -9.92
C ILE A 70 9.15 0.68 -10.02
N LEU A 71 9.57 1.32 -11.11
CA LEU A 71 10.96 1.71 -11.35
C LEU A 71 11.40 2.95 -10.55
N ARG A 72 10.47 3.65 -9.87
CA ARG A 72 10.83 4.84 -9.08
C ARG A 72 11.76 4.48 -7.93
N ARG A 73 12.85 5.23 -7.78
CA ARG A 73 13.79 5.07 -6.67
C ARG A 73 13.17 5.30 -5.29
N SER A 74 12.08 6.05 -5.20
CA SER A 74 11.38 6.36 -3.96
C SER A 74 10.28 5.36 -3.62
N ALA A 75 10.00 4.38 -4.46
CA ALA A 75 8.95 3.40 -4.27
C ALA A 75 9.51 1.97 -4.21
N ARG A 76 8.78 1.08 -3.54
CA ARG A 76 9.01 -0.34 -3.54
C ARG A 76 7.69 -1.08 -3.54
N TYR A 77 7.57 -2.04 -4.42
CA TYR A 77 6.37 -2.85 -4.62
C TYR A 77 6.67 -4.26 -4.14
N TYR A 78 6.24 -4.58 -2.93
CA TYR A 78 6.40 -5.92 -2.34
C TYR A 78 5.29 -6.83 -2.84
N MET A 79 5.66 -8.03 -3.26
CA MET A 79 4.72 -9.04 -3.72
C MET A 79 4.63 -10.20 -2.73
N SER A 80 3.48 -10.85 -2.67
CA SER A 80 3.37 -12.12 -1.97
C SER A 80 4.26 -13.18 -2.65
N PRO A 81 4.78 -14.18 -1.92
CA PRO A 81 5.56 -15.28 -2.52
C PRO A 81 4.80 -15.99 -3.64
N GLU A 82 3.50 -16.14 -3.48
CA GLU A 82 2.58 -16.75 -4.46
C GLU A 82 2.28 -15.82 -5.64
N ARG A 83 2.81 -14.56 -5.59
CA ARG A 83 2.58 -13.52 -6.61
C ARG A 83 1.11 -13.27 -6.90
N ASN A 84 0.28 -13.23 -5.86
CA ASN A 84 -1.16 -13.00 -5.94
C ASN A 84 -1.62 -11.73 -5.20
N ALA A 85 -0.70 -11.02 -4.54
CA ALA A 85 -0.96 -9.73 -3.93
C ALA A 85 0.27 -8.82 -4.04
N VAL A 86 0.05 -7.52 -4.03
CA VAL A 86 1.09 -6.49 -4.02
C VAL A 86 0.74 -5.40 -3.01
N LEU A 87 1.76 -4.87 -2.35
CA LEU A 87 1.68 -3.71 -1.48
C LEU A 87 2.81 -2.75 -1.80
N ALA A 88 2.46 -1.53 -2.19
CA ALA A 88 3.43 -0.50 -2.52
C ALA A 88 3.71 0.40 -1.33
N ILE A 89 4.99 0.70 -1.12
CA ILE A 89 5.45 1.67 -0.14
C ILE A 89 6.24 2.75 -0.87
N VAL A 90 5.84 4.00 -0.67
CA VAL A 90 6.43 5.16 -1.33
C VAL A 90 7.04 6.09 -0.29
N ALA A 91 8.33 6.36 -0.39
CA ALA A 91 9.00 7.39 0.41
C ALA A 91 8.60 8.78 -0.09
N LYS A 92 7.95 9.57 0.76
CA LYS A 92 7.49 10.91 0.43
C LYS A 92 7.56 11.81 1.67
N ARG A 93 8.21 12.97 1.55
CA ARG A 93 8.29 13.97 2.62
C ARG A 93 8.78 13.43 3.96
N GLY A 94 9.80 12.57 3.94
CA GLY A 94 10.39 12.01 5.16
C GLY A 94 9.59 10.89 5.82
N ALA A 95 8.52 10.42 5.20
CA ALA A 95 7.69 9.32 5.68
C ALA A 95 7.57 8.21 4.62
N TRP A 96 7.28 7.00 5.04
CA TRP A 96 6.89 5.89 4.17
C TRP A 96 5.36 5.81 4.09
N HIS A 97 4.84 6.00 2.90
CA HIS A 97 3.40 5.91 2.65
C HIS A 97 3.09 4.52 2.11
N ILE A 98 2.24 3.78 2.82
CA ILE A 98 1.61 2.59 2.27
C ILE A 98 0.58 3.09 1.26
N ALA A 99 0.81 2.80 -0.01
CA ALA A 99 0.01 3.27 -1.13
C ALA A 99 -0.88 2.15 -1.67
N ASP A 100 -0.52 1.61 -2.82
CA ASP A 100 -1.34 0.63 -3.51
C ASP A 100 -1.33 -0.73 -2.79
N HIS A 101 -2.52 -1.25 -2.53
CA HIS A 101 -2.72 -2.60 -2.03
C HIS A 101 -3.71 -3.30 -2.95
N VAL A 102 -3.19 -4.20 -3.77
CA VAL A 102 -3.96 -4.88 -4.81
C VAL A 102 -3.75 -6.38 -4.71
N ALA A 103 -4.82 -7.15 -4.90
CA ALA A 103 -4.80 -8.60 -4.89
C ALA A 103 -5.40 -9.17 -6.18
N ALA A 104 -4.94 -10.35 -6.57
CA ALA A 104 -5.41 -11.06 -7.76
C ALA A 104 -6.89 -11.40 -7.69
N GLU A 105 -7.36 -11.73 -6.48
CA GLU A 105 -8.75 -12.10 -6.20
C GLU A 105 -9.28 -11.21 -5.06
N PRO A 106 -10.03 -10.15 -5.40
CA PRO A 106 -10.62 -9.27 -4.40
C PRO A 106 -11.59 -10.02 -3.49
N GLY A 107 -11.43 -9.86 -2.16
CA GLY A 107 -12.27 -10.52 -1.15
C GLY A 107 -11.75 -11.87 -0.64
N HIS A 108 -10.62 -12.37 -1.13
CA HIS A 108 -10.01 -13.64 -0.69
C HIS A 108 -8.86 -13.47 0.32
N HIS A 109 -8.77 -12.34 1.02
CA HIS A 109 -7.80 -12.06 2.09
C HIS A 109 -6.31 -12.17 1.69
N GLN A 110 -6.00 -12.32 0.39
CA GLN A 110 -4.61 -12.43 -0.11
C GLN A 110 -3.74 -11.24 0.30
N GLY A 111 -4.32 -10.05 0.28
CA GLY A 111 -3.64 -8.86 0.71
C GLY A 111 -3.42 -8.78 2.22
N GLU A 112 -4.28 -9.38 3.03
CA GLU A 112 -4.12 -9.49 4.48
C GLU A 112 -2.90 -10.34 4.81
N ALA A 113 -2.79 -11.53 4.21
CA ALA A 113 -1.62 -12.41 4.38
C ALA A 113 -0.29 -11.73 3.99
N LEU A 114 -0.29 -10.89 2.92
CA LEU A 114 0.88 -10.10 2.57
C LEU A 114 1.19 -9.04 3.62
N ARG A 115 0.18 -8.34 4.14
CA ARG A 115 0.39 -7.34 5.22
C ARG A 115 0.98 -7.97 6.46
N GLU A 116 0.43 -9.09 6.93
CA GLU A 116 0.94 -9.81 8.12
C GLU A 116 2.43 -10.12 8.00
N ARG A 117 2.87 -10.56 6.82
CA ARG A 117 4.30 -10.84 6.56
C ARG A 117 5.16 -9.57 6.52
N LEU A 118 4.58 -8.44 6.08
CA LEU A 118 5.30 -7.18 5.90
C LEU A 118 5.38 -6.32 7.15
N ILE A 119 4.37 -6.36 8.03
CA ILE A 119 4.24 -5.43 9.16
C ILE A 119 5.48 -5.45 10.05
N VAL A 120 5.89 -6.61 10.52
CA VAL A 120 7.01 -6.71 11.46
C VAL A 120 8.33 -6.25 10.85
N PRO A 121 8.80 -6.78 9.70
CA PRO A 121 10.06 -6.33 9.13
C PRO A 121 10.03 -4.87 8.67
N LEU A 122 8.88 -4.37 8.23
CA LEU A 122 8.71 -2.98 7.80
C LEU A 122 8.79 -2.01 8.99
N THR A 123 8.12 -2.31 10.10
CA THR A 123 8.14 -1.47 11.30
C THR A 123 9.53 -1.42 11.92
N ILE A 124 10.23 -2.55 12.01
CA ILE A 124 11.63 -2.60 12.46
C ILE A 124 12.52 -1.74 11.56
N ALA A 125 12.35 -1.83 10.26
CA ALA A 125 13.15 -1.05 9.32
C ALA A 125 12.82 0.46 9.40
N ALA A 126 11.56 0.83 9.63
CA ALA A 126 11.13 2.21 9.81
C ALA A 126 11.72 2.80 11.11
N ASP A 127 11.72 2.05 12.20
CA ASP A 127 12.30 2.47 13.46
C ASP A 127 13.80 2.68 13.35
N ARG A 128 14.53 1.75 12.72
CA ARG A 128 15.97 1.89 12.45
C ARG A 128 16.30 3.09 11.56
N ALA A 129 15.43 3.40 10.62
CA ALA A 129 15.61 4.53 9.70
C ALA A 129 15.13 5.87 10.29
N GLY A 130 14.48 5.88 11.46
CA GLY A 130 13.85 7.05 12.06
C GLY A 130 12.73 7.62 11.18
N VAL A 131 12.00 6.76 10.47
CA VAL A 131 11.02 7.17 9.46
C VAL A 131 9.61 6.80 9.93
N GLU A 132 8.71 7.75 9.78
CA GLU A 132 7.29 7.55 10.06
C GLU A 132 6.61 6.71 8.98
N ILE A 133 5.66 5.85 9.37
CA ILE A 133 4.77 5.13 8.44
C ILE A 133 3.42 5.84 8.40
N ARG A 134 2.91 6.09 7.20
CA ARG A 134 1.59 6.69 6.95
C ARG A 134 0.76 5.83 6.02
N THR A 135 -0.54 5.74 6.30
CA THR A 135 -1.50 5.11 5.40
C THR A 135 -2.88 5.76 5.52
N VAL A 136 -3.76 5.45 4.58
CA VAL A 136 -5.16 5.87 4.60
C VAL A 136 -6.04 4.64 4.52
N ALA A 137 -6.85 4.40 5.55
CA ALA A 137 -7.86 3.36 5.52
C ALA A 137 -9.12 3.89 4.84
N ALA A 138 -9.75 3.08 4.00
CA ALA A 138 -10.93 3.48 3.22
C ALA A 138 -12.15 3.83 4.08
N ASN A 139 -12.24 3.26 5.28
CA ASN A 139 -13.34 3.50 6.22
C ASN A 139 -12.89 3.24 7.67
N GLN A 140 -13.78 3.57 8.63
CA GLN A 140 -13.50 3.42 10.06
C GLN A 140 -13.28 1.96 10.50
N LYS A 141 -13.99 1.01 9.90
CA LYS A 141 -13.82 -0.42 10.25
C LYS A 141 -12.41 -0.88 9.88
N LEU A 142 -11.95 -0.55 8.68
CA LEU A 142 -10.61 -0.89 8.21
C LEU A 142 -9.52 -0.15 8.99
N ALA A 143 -9.78 1.10 9.41
CA ALA A 143 -8.87 1.85 10.26
C ALA A 143 -8.64 1.14 11.61
N LYS A 144 -9.72 0.69 12.27
CA LYS A 144 -9.63 -0.07 13.52
C LYS A 144 -8.85 -1.37 13.35
N GLN A 145 -9.08 -2.08 12.23
CA GLN A 145 -8.33 -3.29 11.90
C GLN A 145 -6.83 -3.00 11.75
N TYR A 146 -6.45 -1.98 10.99
CA TYR A 146 -5.04 -1.62 10.80
C TYR A 146 -4.35 -1.19 12.11
N VAL A 147 -5.05 -0.44 12.97
CA VAL A 147 -4.53 -0.05 14.29
C VAL A 147 -4.32 -1.28 15.18
N ALA A 148 -5.16 -2.30 15.08
CA ALA A 148 -4.98 -3.55 15.81
C ALA A 148 -3.83 -4.42 15.25
N GLU A 149 -3.63 -4.41 13.91
CA GLU A 149 -2.61 -5.21 13.24
C GLU A 149 -1.19 -4.61 13.38
N VAL A 150 -1.08 -3.26 13.40
CA VAL A 150 0.23 -2.56 13.32
C VAL A 150 0.55 -1.89 14.65
N PRO A 151 1.52 -2.40 15.43
CA PRO A 151 1.90 -1.81 16.71
C PRO A 151 2.34 -0.34 16.57
N GLY A 152 1.74 0.53 17.39
CA GLY A 152 2.05 1.96 17.41
C GLY A 152 1.39 2.78 16.28
N LEU A 153 0.56 2.18 15.45
CA LEU A 153 -0.24 2.91 14.47
C LEU A 153 -1.43 3.57 15.17
N VAL A 154 -1.64 4.85 14.91
CA VAL A 154 -2.74 5.63 15.49
C VAL A 154 -3.60 6.28 14.41
N ASP A 155 -4.88 6.44 14.69
CA ASP A 155 -5.82 7.16 13.83
C ASP A 155 -5.71 8.66 14.15
N VAL A 156 -5.25 9.43 13.16
CA VAL A 156 -5.04 10.88 13.30
C VAL A 156 -6.14 11.73 12.68
N GLY A 157 -7.24 11.11 12.27
CA GLY A 157 -8.41 11.84 11.81
C GLY A 157 -8.87 11.51 10.38
N PRO A 158 -9.78 12.31 9.82
CA PRO A 158 -10.35 12.06 8.52
C PRO A 158 -9.31 12.13 7.39
N GLY A 159 -9.42 11.20 6.46
CA GLY A 159 -8.65 11.19 5.21
C GLY A 159 -9.35 11.94 4.09
N MET A 160 -8.61 12.47 3.14
CA MET A 160 -9.17 13.09 1.93
C MET A 160 -8.87 12.21 0.71
N PRO A 161 -9.85 12.02 -0.20
CA PRO A 161 -11.21 12.55 -0.20
C PRO A 161 -12.18 11.80 0.74
N ARG A 162 -11.78 10.64 1.27
CA ARG A 162 -12.55 9.78 2.19
C ARG A 162 -11.63 8.95 3.07
N GLY A 163 -12.19 8.33 4.12
CA GLY A 163 -11.48 7.38 4.97
C GLY A 163 -10.83 8.00 6.19
N ARG A 164 -9.84 7.30 6.75
CA ARG A 164 -9.12 7.69 7.97
C ARG A 164 -7.62 7.70 7.71
N LYS A 165 -6.95 8.76 8.14
CA LYS A 165 -5.48 8.84 8.12
C LYS A 165 -4.93 8.11 9.32
N LEU A 166 -3.97 7.23 9.07
CA LEU A 166 -3.27 6.48 10.09
C LEU A 166 -1.78 6.82 10.03
N GLN A 167 -1.15 6.91 11.20
CA GLN A 167 0.21 7.37 11.35
C GLN A 167 0.91 6.58 12.45
N ARG A 168 2.11 6.11 12.18
CA ARG A 168 2.98 5.45 13.13
C ARG A 168 4.31 6.19 13.18
N PRO A 169 4.59 6.93 14.26
CA PRO A 169 5.92 7.50 14.45
C PRO A 169 6.95 6.37 14.63
N PRO A 170 8.23 6.61 14.30
CA PRO A 170 9.28 5.66 14.63
C PRO A 170 9.33 5.45 16.15
N ALA A 171 9.59 4.23 16.59
CA ALA A 171 9.83 3.99 18.00
C ALA A 171 11.07 4.79 18.43
N GLN A 172 10.91 5.66 19.43
CA GLN A 172 12.05 6.36 20.02
C GLN A 172 12.92 5.31 20.69
N ASP A 173 14.21 5.26 20.36
CA ASP A 173 15.17 4.46 21.08
C ASP A 173 15.10 4.86 22.57
N ALA A 174 14.74 3.91 23.43
CA ALA A 174 14.70 4.10 24.88
C ALA A 174 16.07 4.51 25.47
N ARG A 175 17.10 4.62 24.65
CA ARG A 175 18.46 5.03 25.00
C ARG A 175 18.65 6.53 25.17
N THR A 176 17.72 7.37 24.69
CA THR A 176 17.86 8.84 24.80
C THR A 176 17.43 9.39 26.17
N ASN A 177 16.77 8.59 27.01
CA ASN A 177 16.29 8.99 28.33
C ASN A 177 17.23 8.60 29.49
N LEU A 178 18.47 8.20 29.21
CA LEU A 178 19.49 7.84 30.22
C LEU A 178 20.70 8.77 30.22
N GLN A 179 20.55 9.99 29.76
CA GLN A 179 21.57 11.05 29.91
C GLN A 179 21.06 12.18 30.80
#